data_ba869b4329abb1f103e44d1beb1679aa
#
_entry.id   ba869b4329abb1f103e44d1beb1679aa
#
_cell.length_a   1.000
_cell.length_b   1.000
_cell.length_c   1.000
_cell.angle_alpha   90.00
_cell.angle_beta   90.00
_cell.angle_gamma   90.00
#
_symmetry.space_group_name_H-M   'P 1'
#
loop_
_entity.id
_entity.type
_entity.pdbx_description
1 polymer ?
#
loop_
_entity_poly.entity_id
_entity_poly.type
_entity_poly.pdbx_seq_one_letter_code
_entity_poly.pdbx_strand_id
1 'polypeptide(L)'
;MNDLSEARLYDAALYDDAPLSSYVDIVLARWRLVLGIAAGVFLLGLLYAVFATPVYRVDATIQVNESTAAGNSPLHDIAALLDNGSTTAAELELVRARMVIDAVVTKQHLNLVAEPRYVPLIGRWVARRYRGEGIAPPLWGLSRFAWGGERFDVATFETAGATSHDGVDALDGLWFTVTALDGGRYMLRDDDAIVLSGAVGAPAHGEYQGKPLTLLVAALDARPGTTFRLKRIPQIEAVAQLQDDLSVEEKAKQSGILSVTLEGDDKVRIREILKAVVDGYVAQNRDYRSKEAAATLESLKISMPAVEQTLKDAEERYAKFRARTRTVDLDEQGKLLLGQEVDIDTRMLELKQKRVDLIARFADGHPAVQALDANLAELAGKAAELRAREARLPDTEREGLAVLRDVRVNTELYTNLLNTAQQLNIAKQSEIGNVRAVDQPVLPVKPVKPKRLLVIALSLCVGIALGVAAPFAQRAVWGRVEHSEHLEQALGVPVYAVVPHSREQRRLVRSQQRAAQGPHVLASEIPEDVTVDAIRSLRTTLQFTLSETGHHVIMVTSPQPNAGKSFLCANLASLFASGGKRVLLIDADIRRGQAHRHFGLPAAP
;
A
#
# COMPACT_ATOMS: atom_id res chain seq x y z
N MET A 1 47.09 -11.11 -21.77
CA MET A 1 45.66 -10.97 -21.38
C MET A 1 44.95 -12.31 -21.25
N ASN A 2 45.66 -13.45 -21.40
CA ASN A 2 45.11 -14.82 -21.25
C ASN A 2 45.33 -15.44 -19.85
N ASP A 3 46.30 -14.98 -19.07
CA ASP A 3 46.62 -15.60 -17.77
C ASP A 3 45.57 -15.34 -16.64
N LEU A 4 44.73 -14.29 -16.76
CA LEU A 4 43.72 -13.99 -15.76
C LEU A 4 42.39 -14.76 -15.98
N SER A 5 42.21 -15.35 -17.15
CA SER A 5 41.06 -16.19 -17.45
C SER A 5 41.26 -17.64 -17.00
N GLU A 6 42.49 -18.15 -17.09
CA GLU A 6 42.82 -19.50 -16.62
C GLU A 6 42.85 -19.59 -15.09
N ALA A 7 43.29 -18.53 -14.39
CA ALA A 7 43.25 -18.46 -12.93
C ALA A 7 41.80 -18.47 -12.39
N ARG A 8 40.82 -17.88 -13.10
CA ARG A 8 39.40 -17.92 -12.72
C ARG A 8 38.71 -19.22 -13.01
N LEU A 9 39.15 -19.97 -14.04
CA LEU A 9 38.66 -21.29 -14.35
C LEU A 9 39.22 -22.36 -13.40
N TYR A 10 40.44 -22.19 -12.90
CA TYR A 10 41.02 -23.05 -11.85
C TYR A 10 40.35 -22.87 -10.49
N ASP A 11 39.94 -21.65 -10.13
CA ASP A 11 39.19 -21.36 -8.89
C ASP A 11 37.75 -21.95 -8.93
N ALA A 12 37.14 -22.03 -10.11
CA ALA A 12 35.79 -22.60 -10.28
C ALA A 12 35.78 -24.12 -10.21
N ALA A 13 36.86 -24.78 -10.66
CA ALA A 13 36.95 -26.26 -10.65
C ALA A 13 37.27 -26.85 -9.26
N LEU A 14 37.77 -26.03 -8.34
CA LEU A 14 38.11 -26.46 -6.96
C LEU A 14 36.90 -26.47 -6.02
N TYR A 15 35.74 -25.98 -6.46
CA TYR A 15 34.53 -25.89 -5.64
C TYR A 15 33.46 -26.95 -5.90
N ASP A 16 33.70 -27.86 -6.90
CA ASP A 16 32.61 -28.70 -7.40
C ASP A 16 32.42 -30.05 -6.68
N ASP A 17 33.29 -30.45 -5.72
CA ASP A 17 33.18 -31.73 -5.02
C ASP A 17 33.32 -31.65 -3.48
N ALA A 18 32.99 -30.54 -2.87
CA ALA A 18 32.95 -30.51 -1.39
C ALA A 18 31.73 -31.30 -0.89
N PRO A 19 31.92 -32.42 -0.16
CA PRO A 19 30.80 -33.21 0.32
C PRO A 19 29.91 -32.34 1.22
N LEU A 20 28.57 -32.49 1.16
CA LEU A 20 27.59 -31.72 1.93
C LEU A 20 27.93 -31.68 3.42
N SER A 21 28.64 -32.65 3.95
CA SER A 21 29.14 -32.69 5.33
C SER A 21 30.07 -31.52 5.66
N SER A 22 30.90 -31.04 4.73
CA SER A 22 31.83 -29.94 4.97
C SER A 22 31.11 -28.60 5.17
N TYR A 23 29.95 -28.39 4.52
CA TYR A 23 29.12 -27.21 4.74
C TYR A 23 28.43 -27.24 6.12
N VAL A 24 27.99 -28.41 6.56
CA VAL A 24 27.40 -28.61 7.88
C VAL A 24 28.44 -28.36 8.96
N ASP A 25 29.67 -28.83 8.78
CA ASP A 25 30.76 -28.64 9.74
C ASP A 25 31.13 -27.18 9.91
N ILE A 26 31.12 -26.38 8.84
CA ILE A 26 31.35 -24.92 8.88
C ILE A 26 30.29 -24.23 9.76
N VAL A 27 29.01 -24.59 9.60
CA VAL A 27 27.90 -24.02 10.34
C VAL A 27 27.97 -24.44 11.82
N LEU A 28 28.24 -25.74 12.07
CA LEU A 28 28.36 -26.30 13.43
C LEU A 28 29.57 -25.74 14.18
N ALA A 29 30.71 -25.56 13.51
CA ALA A 29 31.91 -24.96 14.14
C ALA A 29 31.65 -23.53 14.64
N ARG A 30 30.68 -22.82 14.04
CA ARG A 30 30.34 -21.42 14.40
C ARG A 30 28.88 -21.24 14.83
N TRP A 31 28.26 -22.30 15.38
CA TRP A 31 26.86 -22.30 15.81
C TRP A 31 26.47 -21.11 16.69
N ARG A 32 27.39 -20.60 17.53
CA ARG A 32 27.15 -19.41 18.37
C ARG A 32 26.94 -18.14 17.57
N LEU A 33 27.66 -17.99 16.45
CA LEU A 33 27.49 -16.85 15.53
C LEU A 33 26.17 -16.96 14.78
N VAL A 34 25.85 -18.16 14.29
CA VAL A 34 24.59 -18.47 13.61
C VAL A 34 23.40 -18.16 14.55
N LEU A 35 23.44 -18.69 15.75
CA LEU A 35 22.40 -18.51 16.76
C LEU A 35 22.30 -17.05 17.21
N GLY A 36 23.43 -16.33 17.34
CA GLY A 36 23.46 -14.92 17.70
C GLY A 36 22.79 -14.04 16.66
N ILE A 37 23.07 -14.27 15.35
CA ILE A 37 22.45 -13.54 14.26
C ILE A 37 20.95 -13.90 14.16
N ALA A 38 20.63 -15.18 14.19
CA ALA A 38 19.24 -15.64 14.14
C ALA A 38 18.41 -15.08 15.29
N ALA A 39 18.92 -15.12 16.52
CA ALA A 39 18.28 -14.54 17.69
C ALA A 39 18.16 -13.01 17.60
N GLY A 40 19.16 -12.32 17.08
CA GLY A 40 19.13 -10.87 16.89
C GLY A 40 18.04 -10.44 15.89
N VAL A 41 17.97 -11.08 14.73
CA VAL A 41 16.94 -10.80 13.71
C VAL A 41 15.54 -11.17 14.22
N PHE A 42 15.41 -12.32 14.90
CA PHE A 42 14.16 -12.74 15.51
C PHE A 42 13.68 -11.73 16.58
N LEU A 43 14.59 -11.26 17.44
CA LEU A 43 14.27 -10.27 18.47
C LEU A 43 13.82 -8.94 17.85
N LEU A 44 14.49 -8.49 16.77
CA LEU A 44 14.08 -7.29 16.04
C LEU A 44 12.69 -7.46 15.41
N GLY A 45 12.40 -8.61 14.82
CA GLY A 45 11.08 -8.93 14.29
C GLY A 45 10.00 -8.99 15.37
N LEU A 46 10.30 -9.57 16.52
CA LEU A 46 9.42 -9.61 17.68
C LEU A 46 9.15 -8.19 18.22
N LEU A 47 10.21 -7.39 18.34
CA LEU A 47 10.10 -6.00 18.78
C LEU A 47 9.20 -5.19 17.82
N TYR A 48 9.41 -5.34 16.52
CA TYR A 48 8.56 -4.72 15.50
C TYR A 48 7.11 -5.19 15.64
N ALA A 49 6.83 -6.51 15.77
CA ALA A 49 5.49 -7.04 15.89
C ALA A 49 4.74 -6.53 17.14
N VAL A 50 5.47 -6.19 18.22
CA VAL A 50 4.91 -5.66 19.48
C VAL A 50 4.70 -4.14 19.41
N PHE A 51 5.65 -3.38 18.83
CA PHE A 51 5.64 -1.91 18.85
C PHE A 51 4.97 -1.30 17.61
N ALA A 52 4.85 -2.04 16.49
CA ALA A 52 4.21 -1.53 15.28
C ALA A 52 2.76 -1.09 15.54
N THR A 53 2.38 -0.02 14.88
CA THR A 53 1.02 0.53 14.98
C THR A 53 0.02 -0.44 14.37
N PRO A 54 -1.00 -0.87 15.12
CA PRO A 54 -2.06 -1.69 14.55
C PRO A 54 -2.87 -0.86 13.56
N VAL A 55 -3.09 -1.38 12.37
CA VAL A 55 -3.98 -0.80 11.36
C VAL A 55 -5.27 -1.60 11.37
N TYR A 56 -6.38 -0.89 11.51
CA TYR A 56 -7.72 -1.46 11.45
C TYR A 56 -8.30 -1.21 10.07
N ARG A 57 -9.23 -2.08 9.67
CA ARG A 57 -10.01 -1.92 8.44
C ARG A 57 -11.48 -1.90 8.81
N VAL A 58 -12.20 -0.95 8.26
CA VAL A 58 -13.65 -0.86 8.32
C VAL A 58 -14.19 -1.04 6.92
N ASP A 59 -15.26 -1.79 6.79
CA ASP A 59 -15.95 -2.05 5.54
C ASP A 59 -17.41 -1.61 5.63
N ALA A 60 -17.94 -1.21 4.49
CA ALA A 60 -19.36 -0.92 4.28
C ALA A 60 -19.78 -1.50 2.93
N THR A 61 -21.03 -1.88 2.83
CA THR A 61 -21.60 -2.45 1.59
C THR A 61 -22.69 -1.54 1.06
N ILE A 62 -22.55 -1.15 -0.20
CA ILE A 62 -23.51 -0.32 -0.93
C ILE A 62 -24.09 -1.18 -2.05
N GLN A 63 -25.41 -1.19 -2.19
CA GLN A 63 -26.10 -1.79 -3.32
C GLN A 63 -26.54 -0.70 -4.29
N VAL A 64 -26.15 -0.86 -5.53
CA VAL A 64 -26.65 -0.08 -6.67
C VAL A 64 -27.70 -0.92 -7.37
N ASN A 65 -28.94 -0.47 -7.34
CA ASN A 65 -29.99 -1.11 -8.11
C ASN A 65 -29.93 -0.56 -9.53
N GLU A 66 -29.73 -1.40 -10.51
CA GLU A 66 -30.01 -1.04 -11.89
C GLU A 66 -31.47 -0.62 -11.96
N SER A 67 -31.71 0.61 -12.39
CA SER A 67 -33.07 1.13 -12.45
C SER A 67 -33.87 0.35 -13.51
N THR A 68 -34.68 -0.60 -13.07
CA THR A 68 -35.71 -1.25 -13.87
C THR A 68 -36.82 -0.27 -14.28
N ALA A 69 -36.60 1.03 -14.16
CA ALA A 69 -37.55 2.08 -14.55
C ALA A 69 -37.74 2.22 -16.08
N ALA A 70 -36.97 1.52 -16.88
CA ALA A 70 -37.29 1.30 -18.29
C ALA A 70 -37.98 -0.05 -18.44
N GLY A 71 -39.28 -0.09 -18.09
CA GLY A 71 -40.12 -1.26 -18.35
C GLY A 71 -40.00 -1.70 -19.80
N ASN A 72 -39.93 -3.02 -20.02
CA ASN A 72 -40.13 -3.81 -21.27
C ASN A 72 -39.96 -3.05 -22.61
N SER A 73 -38.98 -2.21 -22.72
CA SER A 73 -38.69 -1.50 -23.96
C SER A 73 -37.63 -2.33 -24.71
N PRO A 74 -37.88 -2.76 -25.94
CA PRO A 74 -36.92 -3.56 -26.73
C PRO A 74 -35.59 -2.88 -26.99
N LEU A 75 -35.46 -1.62 -26.58
CA LEU A 75 -34.22 -0.85 -26.63
C LEU A 75 -33.29 -1.05 -25.43
N HIS A 76 -33.81 -1.60 -24.32
CA HIS A 76 -32.96 -1.99 -23.20
C HIS A 76 -32.00 -3.13 -23.61
N ASP A 77 -32.49 -4.07 -24.42
CA ASP A 77 -31.65 -5.16 -24.94
C ASP A 77 -30.56 -4.67 -25.91
N ILE A 78 -30.86 -3.61 -26.68
CA ILE A 78 -29.86 -3.00 -27.60
C ILE A 78 -28.87 -2.14 -26.82
N ALA A 79 -29.29 -1.41 -25.80
CA ALA A 79 -28.40 -0.66 -24.92
C ALA A 79 -27.51 -1.59 -24.10
N ALA A 80 -28.03 -2.71 -23.63
CA ALA A 80 -27.27 -3.74 -22.92
C ALA A 80 -26.24 -4.45 -23.81
N LEU A 81 -26.51 -4.58 -25.13
CA LEU A 81 -25.56 -5.14 -26.10
C LEU A 81 -24.46 -4.15 -26.51
N LEU A 82 -24.72 -2.85 -26.40
CA LEU A 82 -23.77 -1.79 -26.76
C LEU A 82 -22.99 -1.25 -25.55
N ASP A 83 -23.50 -1.42 -24.35
CA ASP A 83 -22.88 -0.98 -23.10
C ASP A 83 -21.95 -2.09 -22.56
N ASN A 84 -20.78 -2.24 -23.20
CA ASN A 84 -19.69 -3.07 -22.71
C ASN A 84 -18.97 -2.46 -21.47
N GLY A 85 -19.40 -1.29 -21.00
CA GLY A 85 -18.92 -0.65 -19.77
C GLY A 85 -19.95 -0.82 -18.68
N SER A 86 -19.72 -1.74 -17.72
CA SER A 86 -20.65 -1.95 -16.61
C SER A 86 -20.98 -0.61 -15.94
N THR A 87 -22.26 -0.32 -15.79
CA THR A 87 -22.77 0.82 -14.98
C THR A 87 -22.10 0.84 -13.60
N THR A 88 -21.73 -0.31 -13.10
CA THR A 88 -21.00 -0.55 -11.85
C THR A 88 -19.59 0.04 -11.85
N ALA A 89 -18.87 0.04 -12.99
CA ALA A 89 -17.54 0.65 -13.08
C ALA A 89 -17.60 2.19 -12.95
N ALA A 90 -18.61 2.81 -13.53
CA ALA A 90 -18.85 4.24 -13.37
C ALA A 90 -19.22 4.59 -11.92
N GLU A 91 -20.02 3.77 -11.27
CA GLU A 91 -20.42 3.98 -9.87
C GLU A 91 -19.24 3.80 -8.88
N LEU A 92 -18.28 2.92 -9.18
CA LEU A 92 -17.03 2.80 -8.40
C LEU A 92 -16.26 4.13 -8.36
N GLU A 93 -16.16 4.81 -9.51
CA GLU A 93 -15.49 6.10 -9.61
C GLU A 93 -16.32 7.23 -8.97
N LEU A 94 -17.66 7.15 -9.02
CA LEU A 94 -18.53 8.15 -8.40
C LEU A 94 -18.43 8.14 -6.87
N VAL A 95 -18.26 7.00 -6.22
CA VAL A 95 -18.00 6.92 -4.76
C VAL A 95 -16.72 7.65 -4.40
N ARG A 96 -15.68 7.57 -5.26
CA ARG A 96 -14.38 8.24 -5.10
C ARG A 96 -14.38 9.67 -5.63
N ALA A 97 -15.49 10.11 -6.23
CA ALA A 97 -15.56 11.42 -6.85
C ALA A 97 -15.20 12.53 -5.87
N ARG A 98 -14.43 13.50 -6.33
CA ARG A 98 -13.97 14.64 -5.53
C ARG A 98 -15.13 15.34 -4.81
N MET A 99 -16.30 15.43 -5.44
CA MET A 99 -17.47 16.12 -4.87
C MET A 99 -17.99 15.43 -3.60
N VAL A 100 -17.95 14.08 -3.53
CA VAL A 100 -18.33 13.31 -2.32
C VAL A 100 -17.26 13.48 -1.25
N ILE A 101 -15.99 13.27 -1.63
CA ILE A 101 -14.86 13.25 -0.72
C ILE A 101 -14.60 14.63 -0.11
N ASP A 102 -14.69 15.70 -0.91
CA ASP A 102 -14.49 17.08 -0.45
C ASP A 102 -15.51 17.49 0.62
N ALA A 103 -16.77 17.11 0.43
CA ALA A 103 -17.81 17.33 1.44
C ALA A 103 -17.52 16.60 2.76
N VAL A 104 -16.95 15.39 2.69
CA VAL A 104 -16.56 14.62 3.88
C VAL A 104 -15.34 15.24 4.55
N VAL A 105 -14.31 15.60 3.79
CA VAL A 105 -13.09 16.25 4.30
C VAL A 105 -13.46 17.55 5.04
N THR A 106 -14.34 18.35 4.46
CA THR A 106 -14.82 19.59 5.10
C THR A 106 -15.62 19.32 6.36
N LYS A 107 -16.57 18.38 6.31
CA LYS A 107 -17.46 18.07 7.44
C LYS A 107 -16.73 17.43 8.62
N GLN A 108 -15.72 16.61 8.35
CA GLN A 108 -14.95 15.87 9.35
C GLN A 108 -13.63 16.57 9.70
N HIS A 109 -13.38 17.77 9.15
CA HIS A 109 -12.16 18.56 9.36
C HIS A 109 -10.87 17.75 9.12
N LEU A 110 -10.85 16.91 8.06
CA LEU A 110 -9.71 16.02 7.77
C LEU A 110 -8.48 16.77 7.27
N ASN A 111 -8.64 18.02 6.86
CA ASN A 111 -7.56 18.94 6.55
C ASN A 111 -6.80 19.44 7.80
N LEU A 112 -7.28 19.11 9.02
CA LEU A 112 -6.63 19.44 10.27
C LEU A 112 -6.07 18.19 10.93
N VAL A 113 -4.74 18.13 11.05
CA VAL A 113 -4.03 17.05 11.75
C VAL A 113 -3.70 17.54 13.15
N ALA A 114 -4.41 17.01 14.15
CA ALA A 114 -4.23 17.33 15.55
C ALA A 114 -3.81 16.04 16.30
N GLU A 115 -2.54 15.96 16.70
CA GLU A 115 -1.99 14.76 17.33
C GLU A 115 -1.33 15.07 18.66
N PRO A 116 -1.54 14.21 19.70
CA PRO A 116 -0.76 14.28 20.93
C PRO A 116 0.72 13.98 20.67
N ARG A 117 1.61 14.73 21.34
CA ARG A 117 3.05 14.45 21.27
C ARG A 117 3.41 13.31 22.20
N TYR A 118 3.82 12.20 21.62
CA TYR A 118 4.27 11.02 22.35
C TYR A 118 5.78 10.97 22.50
N VAL A 119 6.26 10.25 23.54
CA VAL A 119 7.68 9.86 23.63
C VAL A 119 8.02 8.97 22.42
N PRO A 120 9.14 9.21 21.70
CA PRO A 120 9.55 8.37 20.58
C PRO A 120 9.60 6.89 20.95
N LEU A 121 9.19 6.01 20.03
CA LEU A 121 9.18 4.54 20.11
C LEU A 121 8.18 3.95 21.13
N ILE A 122 8.16 4.43 22.38
CA ILE A 122 7.44 3.78 23.49
C ILE A 122 6.10 4.48 23.78
N GLY A 123 6.02 5.79 23.63
CA GLY A 123 4.87 6.60 24.06
C GLY A 123 3.55 6.18 23.41
N ARG A 124 3.54 6.01 22.09
CA ARG A 124 2.33 5.55 21.36
C ARG A 124 1.89 4.15 21.81
N TRP A 125 2.83 3.27 22.11
CA TRP A 125 2.54 1.91 22.54
C TRP A 125 1.94 1.88 23.95
N VAL A 126 2.47 2.69 24.89
CA VAL A 126 1.94 2.84 26.25
C VAL A 126 0.54 3.45 26.22
N ALA A 127 0.38 4.55 25.48
CA ALA A 127 -0.89 5.27 25.36
C ALA A 127 -2.04 4.37 24.86
N ARG A 128 -1.78 3.49 23.88
CA ARG A 128 -2.78 2.55 23.37
C ARG A 128 -3.15 1.44 24.35
N ARG A 129 -2.28 1.11 25.30
CA ARG A 129 -2.56 0.08 26.33
C ARG A 129 -3.27 0.63 27.55
N TYR A 130 -3.28 1.93 27.70
CA TYR A 130 -4.01 2.56 28.77
C TYR A 130 -5.52 2.29 28.64
N ARG A 131 -6.10 1.69 29.68
CA ARG A 131 -7.54 1.34 29.76
C ARG A 131 -8.22 1.97 30.97
N GLY A 132 -7.52 2.85 31.69
CA GLY A 132 -8.10 3.57 32.83
C GLY A 132 -9.13 4.61 32.39
N GLU A 133 -10.01 4.99 33.30
CA GLU A 133 -10.91 6.12 33.11
C GLU A 133 -10.10 7.43 33.25
N GLY A 134 -10.26 8.37 32.31
CA GLY A 134 -9.57 9.66 32.29
C GLY A 134 -8.16 9.62 31.70
N ILE A 135 -7.32 10.57 32.12
CA ILE A 135 -5.98 10.80 31.55
C ILE A 135 -4.92 10.02 32.34
N ALA A 136 -4.05 9.30 31.63
CA ALA A 136 -2.98 8.50 32.25
C ALA A 136 -1.97 9.36 33.04
N PRO A 137 -1.46 8.90 34.20
CA PRO A 137 -0.42 9.62 34.93
C PRO A 137 0.90 9.67 34.13
N PRO A 138 1.72 10.73 34.30
CA PRO A 138 2.99 10.85 33.60
C PRO A 138 3.97 9.79 34.08
N LEU A 139 4.56 9.01 33.16
CA LEU A 139 5.64 8.09 33.44
C LEU A 139 6.97 8.86 33.48
N TRP A 140 7.84 8.53 34.43
CA TRP A 140 9.17 9.12 34.61
C TRP A 140 9.19 10.66 34.77
N GLY A 141 8.08 11.28 35.23
CA GLY A 141 8.00 12.74 35.38
C GLY A 141 7.89 13.54 34.06
N LEU A 142 7.73 12.85 32.92
CA LEU A 142 7.64 13.49 31.60
C LEU A 142 6.21 13.94 31.31
N SER A 143 5.74 15.00 32.02
CA SER A 143 4.38 15.56 31.88
C SER A 143 4.10 16.23 30.54
N ARG A 144 5.16 16.65 29.81
CA ARG A 144 5.05 17.26 28.47
C ARG A 144 4.46 16.33 27.42
N PHE A 145 4.63 15.00 27.59
CA PHE A 145 4.19 14.00 26.64
C PHE A 145 2.84 13.40 27.02
N ALA A 146 2.10 12.96 26.01
CA ALA A 146 0.87 12.20 26.18
C ALA A 146 1.18 10.72 26.53
N TRP A 147 0.36 10.13 27.43
CA TRP A 147 0.54 8.77 27.94
C TRP A 147 -0.71 7.89 27.83
N GLY A 148 -1.85 8.49 27.37
CA GLY A 148 -3.13 7.81 27.13
C GLY A 148 -4.32 8.55 27.74
N GLY A 149 -5.43 8.57 27.00
CA GLY A 149 -6.64 9.25 27.39
C GLY A 149 -6.68 10.74 27.02
N GLU A 150 -5.57 11.30 26.52
CA GLU A 150 -5.55 12.69 26.06
C GLU A 150 -6.33 12.82 24.74
N ARG A 151 -7.16 13.87 24.64
CA ARG A 151 -7.97 14.20 23.47
C ARG A 151 -7.76 15.66 23.07
N PHE A 152 -7.61 15.90 21.78
CA PHE A 152 -7.46 17.23 21.21
C PHE A 152 -8.18 17.30 19.87
N ASP A 153 -9.31 17.99 19.85
CA ASP A 153 -10.14 18.17 18.66
C ASP A 153 -10.19 19.66 18.29
N VAL A 154 -9.90 19.96 17.03
CA VAL A 154 -9.89 21.31 16.47
C VAL A 154 -10.99 21.42 15.42
N ALA A 155 -11.89 22.40 15.59
CA ALA A 155 -12.97 22.67 14.66
C ALA A 155 -12.58 23.65 13.56
N THR A 156 -11.75 24.67 13.88
CA THR A 156 -11.33 25.69 12.91
C THR A 156 -9.90 26.08 13.15
N PHE A 157 -9.09 26.15 12.11
CA PHE A 157 -7.73 26.67 12.12
C PHE A 157 -7.45 27.28 10.75
N GLU A 158 -7.64 28.62 10.65
CA GLU A 158 -7.58 29.34 9.38
C GLU A 158 -7.11 30.77 9.55
N THR A 159 -6.52 31.34 8.47
CA THR A 159 -6.22 32.77 8.40
C THR A 159 -7.33 33.52 7.66
N ALA A 160 -7.60 34.76 8.05
CA ALA A 160 -8.57 35.60 7.35
C ALA A 160 -8.13 35.84 5.89
N GLY A 161 -9.04 35.56 4.96
CA GLY A 161 -8.78 35.65 3.52
C GLY A 161 -8.38 34.33 2.85
N ALA A 162 -8.29 33.24 3.59
CA ALA A 162 -8.18 31.90 3.02
C ALA A 162 -9.53 31.52 2.39
N THR A 163 -9.64 31.61 1.06
CA THR A 163 -10.81 31.10 0.35
C THR A 163 -10.71 29.58 0.31
N SER A 164 -11.71 28.90 0.83
CA SER A 164 -11.78 27.45 1.05
C SER A 164 -11.61 26.59 -0.23
N HIS A 165 -11.59 27.17 -1.42
CA HIS A 165 -11.71 26.41 -2.66
C HIS A 165 -10.45 26.25 -3.50
N ASP A 166 -9.46 27.16 -3.46
CA ASP A 166 -8.28 27.11 -4.35
C ASP A 166 -7.00 27.73 -3.78
N GLY A 167 -7.00 28.20 -2.54
CA GLY A 167 -5.87 28.94 -1.98
C GLY A 167 -5.02 28.10 -1.03
N VAL A 168 -3.72 28.08 -1.26
CA VAL A 168 -2.74 27.65 -0.25
C VAL A 168 -2.78 28.69 0.86
N ASP A 169 -3.18 28.29 2.07
CA ASP A 169 -3.14 29.15 3.25
C ASP A 169 -1.68 29.28 3.74
N ALA A 170 -1.37 30.40 4.38
CA ALA A 170 -0.06 30.60 5.01
C ALA A 170 0.26 29.55 6.10
N LEU A 171 -0.77 28.85 6.61
CA LEU A 171 -0.65 27.79 7.61
C LEU A 171 -0.37 26.40 7.00
N ASP A 172 -0.58 26.24 5.70
CA ASP A 172 -0.52 24.93 5.08
C ASP A 172 0.88 24.32 5.13
N GLY A 173 0.93 23.09 5.60
CA GLY A 173 2.19 22.34 5.72
C GLY A 173 3.00 22.65 6.98
N LEU A 174 2.70 23.71 7.72
CA LEU A 174 3.44 24.10 8.92
C LEU A 174 2.95 23.33 10.16
N TRP A 175 3.90 23.01 11.03
CA TRP A 175 3.60 22.39 12.32
C TRP A 175 3.60 23.41 13.43
N PHE A 176 2.51 23.48 14.17
CA PHE A 176 2.37 24.28 15.37
C PHE A 176 2.32 23.38 16.61
N THR A 177 2.77 23.93 17.74
CA THR A 177 2.71 23.24 19.02
C THR A 177 1.62 23.88 19.88
N VAL A 178 0.65 23.08 20.30
CA VAL A 178 -0.39 23.49 21.26
C VAL A 178 -0.04 22.93 22.62
N THR A 179 0.02 23.79 23.65
CA THR A 179 0.27 23.39 25.03
C THR A 179 -1.00 23.58 25.85
N ALA A 180 -1.46 22.52 26.50
CA ALA A 180 -2.58 22.58 27.42
C ALA A 180 -2.19 23.34 28.69
N LEU A 181 -3.07 24.22 29.16
CA LEU A 181 -2.94 25.01 30.39
C LEU A 181 -4.06 24.62 31.37
N ASP A 182 -3.99 25.15 32.59
CA ASP A 182 -5.03 24.94 33.60
C ASP A 182 -6.37 25.59 33.19
N GLY A 183 -7.49 24.97 33.60
CA GLY A 183 -8.83 25.52 33.40
C GLY A 183 -9.33 25.46 31.95
N GLY A 184 -8.91 24.45 31.14
CA GLY A 184 -9.36 24.33 29.75
C GLY A 184 -8.82 25.42 28.82
N ARG A 185 -7.72 26.07 29.20
CA ARG A 185 -7.01 27.01 28.35
C ARG A 185 -5.89 26.33 27.59
N TYR A 186 -5.47 26.93 26.48
CA TYR A 186 -4.37 26.46 25.67
C TYR A 186 -3.55 27.61 25.09
N MET A 187 -2.34 27.30 24.66
CA MET A 187 -1.42 28.22 24.02
C MET A 187 -0.89 27.58 22.74
N LEU A 188 -1.02 28.30 21.62
CA LEU A 188 -0.47 27.94 20.33
C LEU A 188 0.89 28.60 20.16
N ARG A 189 1.90 27.82 19.76
CA ARG A 189 3.26 28.29 19.49
C ARG A 189 3.71 27.85 18.09
N ASP A 190 4.47 28.72 17.46
CA ASP A 190 5.31 28.40 16.31
C ASP A 190 6.77 28.40 16.81
N ASP A 191 7.38 27.23 16.88
CA ASP A 191 8.61 26.98 17.62
C ASP A 191 8.55 27.54 19.05
N ASP A 192 9.28 28.61 19.35
CA ASP A 192 9.32 29.26 20.66
C ASP A 192 8.40 30.50 20.76
N ALA A 193 7.89 31.02 19.64
CA ALA A 193 7.04 32.21 19.61
C ALA A 193 5.58 31.86 19.96
N ILE A 194 4.97 32.63 20.85
CA ILE A 194 3.54 32.52 21.17
C ILE A 194 2.76 33.20 20.07
N VAL A 195 1.92 32.46 19.35
CA VAL A 195 1.05 33.00 18.29
C VAL A 195 -0.29 33.47 18.86
N LEU A 196 -0.91 32.63 19.69
CA LEU A 196 -2.16 32.96 20.36
C LEU A 196 -2.37 32.12 21.64
N SER A 197 -3.29 32.58 22.49
CA SER A 197 -3.81 31.81 23.62
C SER A 197 -5.34 31.89 23.63
N GLY A 198 -5.98 30.79 24.03
CA GLY A 198 -7.43 30.69 24.02
C GLY A 198 -7.98 29.73 25.06
N ALA A 199 -9.31 29.60 25.08
CA ALA A 199 -10.05 28.67 25.91
C ALA A 199 -10.84 27.70 25.01
N VAL A 200 -11.04 26.47 25.49
CA VAL A 200 -11.83 25.44 24.80
C VAL A 200 -13.26 25.91 24.61
N GLY A 201 -13.83 25.67 23.44
CA GLY A 201 -15.20 26.07 23.07
C GLY A 201 -15.38 27.53 22.66
N ALA A 202 -14.33 28.36 22.72
CA ALA A 202 -14.38 29.77 22.30
C ALA A 202 -13.36 30.00 21.15
N PRO A 203 -13.73 30.79 20.12
CA PRO A 203 -12.80 31.17 19.07
C PRO A 203 -11.70 32.05 19.65
N ALA A 204 -10.45 31.67 19.46
CA ALA A 204 -9.29 32.47 19.81
C ALA A 204 -8.75 33.16 18.56
N HIS A 205 -8.45 34.44 18.70
CA HIS A 205 -7.93 35.27 17.63
C HIS A 205 -6.47 35.63 17.90
N GLY A 206 -5.65 35.58 16.88
CA GLY A 206 -4.25 35.95 16.90
C GLY A 206 -3.84 36.55 15.57
N GLU A 207 -2.55 36.70 15.38
CA GLU A 207 -1.98 37.17 14.12
C GLU A 207 -0.79 36.25 13.75
N TYR A 208 -0.74 35.84 12.51
CA TYR A 208 0.36 35.05 11.97
C TYR A 208 0.81 35.62 10.62
N GLN A 209 2.09 35.99 10.52
CA GLN A 209 2.67 36.64 9.32
C GLN A 209 1.87 37.86 8.81
N GLY A 210 1.34 38.68 9.70
CA GLY A 210 0.55 39.88 9.34
C GLY A 210 -0.90 39.58 8.91
N LYS A 211 -1.37 38.33 9.05
CA LYS A 211 -2.75 37.92 8.74
C LYS A 211 -3.48 37.55 10.04
N PRO A 212 -4.76 37.94 10.20
CA PRO A 212 -5.57 37.52 11.34
C PRO A 212 -5.75 36.00 11.30
N LEU A 213 -5.46 35.33 12.41
CA LEU A 213 -5.56 33.88 12.62
C LEU A 213 -6.72 33.57 13.57
N THR A 214 -7.54 32.61 13.24
CA THR A 214 -8.60 32.08 14.08
C THR A 214 -8.38 30.60 14.38
N LEU A 215 -8.42 30.26 15.68
CA LEU A 215 -8.35 28.87 16.15
C LEU A 215 -9.55 28.60 17.07
N LEU A 216 -10.33 27.57 16.75
CA LEU A 216 -11.38 27.04 17.61
C LEU A 216 -11.07 25.61 18.00
N VAL A 217 -10.75 25.40 19.27
CA VAL A 217 -10.57 24.08 19.87
C VAL A 217 -11.91 23.61 20.41
N ALA A 218 -12.44 22.51 19.83
CA ALA A 218 -13.72 21.96 20.22
C ALA A 218 -13.63 21.15 21.52
N ALA A 219 -12.55 20.38 21.70
CA ALA A 219 -12.30 19.60 22.91
C ALA A 219 -10.79 19.53 23.20
N LEU A 220 -10.44 19.63 24.48
CA LEU A 220 -9.08 19.46 24.97
C LEU A 220 -9.11 18.78 26.34
N ASP A 221 -8.93 17.49 26.35
CA ASP A 221 -8.81 16.69 27.56
C ASP A 221 -7.34 16.33 27.76
N ALA A 222 -6.63 17.10 28.55
CA ALA A 222 -5.20 16.92 28.75
C ALA A 222 -4.76 17.47 30.11
N ARG A 223 -3.66 16.96 30.63
CA ARG A 223 -3.01 17.53 31.81
C ARG A 223 -2.34 18.85 31.43
N PRO A 224 -2.28 19.81 32.36
CA PRO A 224 -1.51 21.01 32.16
C PRO A 224 -0.06 20.69 31.79
N GLY A 225 0.46 21.39 30.79
CA GLY A 225 1.81 21.17 30.24
C GLY A 225 1.91 20.10 29.15
N THR A 226 0.86 19.31 28.89
CA THR A 226 0.86 18.36 27.77
C THR A 226 0.89 19.09 26.44
N THR A 227 1.72 18.64 25.52
CA THR A 227 1.89 19.24 24.19
C THR A 227 1.24 18.42 23.11
N PHE A 228 0.61 19.10 22.16
CA PHE A 228 0.00 18.56 20.95
C PHE A 228 0.67 19.19 19.72
N ARG A 229 0.60 18.50 18.61
CA ARG A 229 1.00 19.03 17.31
C ARG A 229 -0.25 19.31 16.49
N LEU A 230 -0.29 20.48 15.88
CA LEU A 230 -1.34 20.88 14.97
C LEU A 230 -0.73 21.24 13.63
N LYS A 231 -1.28 20.69 12.56
CA LYS A 231 -0.91 21.00 11.18
C LYS A 231 -2.17 21.16 10.36
N ARG A 232 -2.18 22.14 9.47
CA ARG A 232 -3.17 22.24 8.41
C ARG A 232 -2.60 21.66 7.12
N ILE A 233 -3.41 20.90 6.42
CA ILE A 233 -3.11 20.34 5.11
C ILE A 233 -4.01 21.05 4.09
N PRO A 234 -3.51 21.40 2.88
CA PRO A 234 -4.35 21.91 1.81
C PRO A 234 -5.55 21.01 1.56
N GLN A 235 -6.72 21.60 1.33
CA GLN A 235 -7.96 20.84 1.08
C GLN A 235 -7.79 19.80 -0.02
N ILE A 236 -7.11 20.19 -1.11
CA ILE A 236 -6.84 19.31 -2.25
C ILE A 236 -6.01 18.08 -1.84
N GLU A 237 -4.99 18.28 -1.00
CA GLU A 237 -4.14 17.20 -0.51
C GLU A 237 -4.91 16.26 0.43
N ALA A 238 -5.74 16.81 1.32
CA ALA A 238 -6.58 16.00 2.21
C ALA A 238 -7.61 15.16 1.43
N VAL A 239 -8.18 15.73 0.36
CA VAL A 239 -9.07 15.00 -0.56
C VAL A 239 -8.32 13.88 -1.25
N ALA A 240 -7.13 14.15 -1.80
CA ALA A 240 -6.31 13.13 -2.48
C ALA A 240 -5.91 12.00 -1.52
N GLN A 241 -5.48 12.33 -0.30
CA GLN A 241 -5.13 11.32 0.71
C GLN A 241 -6.33 10.41 1.03
N LEU A 242 -7.52 10.98 1.24
CA LEU A 242 -8.71 10.16 1.52
C LEU A 242 -9.12 9.31 0.31
N GLN A 243 -8.94 9.81 -0.92
CA GLN A 243 -9.18 9.03 -2.14
C GLN A 243 -8.24 7.84 -2.27
N ASP A 244 -6.95 8.01 -1.90
CA ASP A 244 -5.94 6.95 -1.93
C ASP A 244 -6.17 5.90 -0.83
N ASP A 245 -6.59 6.34 0.36
CA ASP A 245 -6.86 5.46 1.50
C ASP A 245 -8.17 4.67 1.33
N LEU A 246 -9.08 5.16 0.46
CA LEU A 246 -10.38 4.55 0.22
C LEU A 246 -10.27 3.49 -0.89
N SER A 247 -10.49 2.22 -0.55
CA SER A 247 -10.60 1.15 -1.54
C SER A 247 -12.08 0.84 -1.80
N VAL A 248 -12.47 0.90 -3.08
CA VAL A 248 -13.83 0.57 -3.53
C VAL A 248 -13.71 -0.55 -4.54
N GLU A 249 -14.36 -1.67 -4.25
CA GLU A 249 -14.31 -2.87 -5.08
C GLU A 249 -15.72 -3.46 -5.27
N GLU A 250 -16.00 -4.02 -6.41
CA GLU A 250 -17.20 -4.78 -6.63
C GLU A 250 -17.07 -6.18 -6.00
N LYS A 251 -17.98 -6.56 -5.11
CA LYS A 251 -17.92 -7.81 -4.32
C LYS A 251 -18.05 -9.07 -5.19
N ALA A 252 -18.81 -8.99 -6.27
CA ALA A 252 -18.91 -10.02 -7.30
C ALA A 252 -19.22 -9.34 -8.63
N LYS A 253 -18.63 -9.80 -9.72
CA LYS A 253 -18.79 -9.20 -11.05
C LYS A 253 -20.28 -9.10 -11.44
N GLN A 254 -20.69 -7.91 -11.84
CA GLN A 254 -22.07 -7.58 -12.26
C GLN A 254 -23.14 -7.80 -11.18
N SER A 255 -22.75 -7.73 -9.91
CA SER A 255 -23.72 -7.87 -8.80
C SER A 255 -24.35 -6.54 -8.39
N GLY A 256 -23.82 -5.41 -8.83
CA GLY A 256 -24.20 -4.09 -8.35
C GLY A 256 -23.93 -3.88 -6.85
N ILE A 257 -23.12 -4.75 -6.22
CA ILE A 257 -22.77 -4.67 -4.80
C ILE A 257 -21.34 -4.14 -4.67
N LEU A 258 -21.20 -2.93 -4.15
CA LEU A 258 -19.93 -2.28 -3.92
C LEU A 258 -19.49 -2.47 -2.46
N SER A 259 -18.26 -2.90 -2.27
CA SER A 259 -17.59 -2.93 -0.97
C SER A 259 -16.67 -1.73 -0.86
N VAL A 260 -16.92 -0.86 0.09
CA VAL A 260 -16.12 0.32 0.37
C VAL A 260 -15.35 0.06 1.65
N THR A 261 -14.02 0.16 1.60
CA THR A 261 -13.15 -0.12 2.74
C THR A 261 -12.22 1.05 3.03
N LEU A 262 -11.96 1.30 4.31
CA LEU A 262 -11.03 2.31 4.78
C LEU A 262 -10.11 1.72 5.85
N GLU A 263 -8.80 1.98 5.73
CA GLU A 263 -7.80 1.55 6.69
C GLU A 263 -7.25 2.72 7.50
N GLY A 264 -6.96 2.51 8.78
CA GLY A 264 -6.34 3.53 9.63
C GLY A 264 -6.02 2.99 11.03
N ASP A 265 -5.35 3.80 11.82
CA ASP A 265 -4.88 3.43 13.17
C ASP A 265 -5.94 3.71 14.27
N ASP A 266 -6.86 4.64 14.06
CA ASP A 266 -8.00 4.92 14.95
C ASP A 266 -9.30 4.32 14.41
N LYS A 267 -9.75 3.25 15.04
CA LYS A 267 -10.95 2.51 14.67
C LYS A 267 -12.26 3.32 14.75
N VAL A 268 -12.32 4.32 15.62
CA VAL A 268 -13.52 5.16 15.77
C VAL A 268 -13.55 6.18 14.63
N ARG A 269 -12.43 6.84 14.38
CA ARG A 269 -12.30 7.86 13.36
C ARG A 269 -12.54 7.30 11.95
N ILE A 270 -11.93 6.15 11.61
CA ILE A 270 -12.13 5.54 10.29
C ILE A 270 -13.57 5.08 10.06
N ARG A 271 -14.28 4.61 11.12
CA ARG A 271 -15.71 4.27 11.03
C ARG A 271 -16.54 5.51 10.73
N GLU A 272 -16.28 6.62 11.41
CA GLU A 272 -17.02 7.88 11.22
C GLU A 272 -16.77 8.47 9.84
N ILE A 273 -15.53 8.44 9.36
CA ILE A 273 -15.17 8.87 8.01
C ILE A 273 -15.87 8.00 6.97
N LEU A 274 -15.77 6.67 7.07
CA LEU A 274 -16.40 5.76 6.11
C LEU A 274 -17.92 5.91 6.11
N LYS A 275 -18.52 6.09 7.30
CA LYS A 275 -19.94 6.38 7.41
C LYS A 275 -20.30 7.69 6.70
N ALA A 276 -19.53 8.75 6.90
CA ALA A 276 -19.76 10.03 6.24
C ALA A 276 -19.62 9.93 4.71
N VAL A 277 -18.67 9.12 4.20
CA VAL A 277 -18.50 8.85 2.76
C VAL A 277 -19.74 8.14 2.20
N VAL A 278 -20.16 7.05 2.84
CA VAL A 278 -21.33 6.27 2.40
C VAL A 278 -22.60 7.12 2.43
N ASP A 279 -22.87 7.80 3.55
CA ASP A 279 -24.04 8.65 3.71
C ASP A 279 -24.01 9.83 2.71
N GLY A 280 -22.84 10.42 2.50
CA GLY A 280 -22.62 11.50 1.53
C GLY A 280 -22.89 11.05 0.10
N TYR A 281 -22.36 9.89 -0.29
CA TYR A 281 -22.60 9.33 -1.62
C TYR A 281 -24.08 9.01 -1.87
N VAL A 282 -24.75 8.37 -0.90
CA VAL A 282 -26.20 8.06 -1.00
C VAL A 282 -27.02 9.35 -1.12
N ALA A 283 -26.71 10.35 -0.29
CA ALA A 283 -27.41 11.64 -0.33
C ALA A 283 -27.20 12.36 -1.67
N GLN A 284 -25.98 12.36 -2.19
CA GLN A 284 -25.64 12.98 -3.46
C GLN A 284 -26.30 12.27 -4.65
N ASN A 285 -26.29 10.93 -4.67
CA ASN A 285 -26.96 10.15 -5.72
C ASN A 285 -28.47 10.47 -5.73
N ARG A 286 -29.09 10.56 -4.57
CA ARG A 286 -30.50 10.96 -4.43
C ARG A 286 -30.75 12.37 -4.96
N ASP A 287 -29.92 13.33 -4.59
CA ASP A 287 -30.05 14.73 -5.03
C ASP A 287 -29.88 14.85 -6.55
N TYR A 288 -28.89 14.16 -7.11
CA TYR A 288 -28.65 14.13 -8.55
C TYR A 288 -29.88 13.56 -9.30
N ARG A 289 -30.41 12.42 -8.86
CA ARG A 289 -31.61 11.80 -9.47
C ARG A 289 -32.86 12.68 -9.34
N SER A 290 -33.04 13.34 -8.21
CA SER A 290 -34.15 14.27 -8.02
C SER A 290 -34.05 15.47 -8.96
N LYS A 291 -32.84 16.03 -9.15
CA LYS A 291 -32.60 17.13 -10.09
C LYS A 291 -32.79 16.69 -11.55
N GLU A 292 -32.33 15.51 -11.93
CA GLU A 292 -32.51 14.94 -13.26
C GLU A 292 -34.01 14.73 -13.57
N ALA A 293 -34.75 14.13 -12.62
CA ALA A 293 -36.19 13.96 -12.74
C ALA A 293 -36.94 15.29 -12.84
N ALA A 294 -36.52 16.29 -12.06
CA ALA A 294 -37.09 17.63 -12.12
C ALA A 294 -36.85 18.34 -13.46
N ALA A 295 -35.64 18.24 -14.01
CA ALA A 295 -35.29 18.82 -15.30
C ALA A 295 -36.07 18.16 -16.46
N THR A 296 -36.18 16.82 -16.43
CA THR A 296 -36.97 16.06 -17.42
C THR A 296 -38.46 16.39 -17.33
N LEU A 297 -39.00 16.48 -16.10
CA LEU A 297 -40.38 16.87 -15.88
C LEU A 297 -40.68 18.28 -16.41
N GLU A 298 -39.75 19.22 -16.25
CA GLU A 298 -39.92 20.59 -16.76
C GLU A 298 -39.94 20.62 -18.28
N SER A 299 -39.03 19.88 -18.92
CA SER A 299 -39.03 19.70 -20.39
C SER A 299 -40.34 19.08 -20.88
N LEU A 300 -40.84 18.08 -20.15
CA LEU A 300 -42.08 17.42 -20.50
C LEU A 300 -43.29 18.36 -20.38
N LYS A 301 -43.38 19.18 -19.34
CA LYS A 301 -44.41 20.21 -19.15
C LYS A 301 -44.44 21.24 -20.29
N ILE A 302 -43.32 21.54 -20.90
CA ILE A 302 -43.23 22.46 -22.04
C ILE A 302 -43.78 21.79 -23.29
N SER A 303 -43.54 20.47 -23.49
CA SER A 303 -43.94 19.74 -24.70
C SER A 303 -45.41 19.23 -24.65
N MET A 304 -45.96 18.91 -23.46
CA MET A 304 -47.29 18.38 -23.31
C MET A 304 -48.43 19.23 -23.91
N PRO A 305 -48.45 20.58 -23.76
CA PRO A 305 -49.50 21.41 -24.35
C PRO A 305 -49.61 21.30 -25.87
N ALA A 306 -48.47 21.13 -26.56
CA ALA A 306 -48.45 20.97 -28.01
C ALA A 306 -49.10 19.64 -28.44
N VAL A 307 -48.83 18.56 -27.68
CA VAL A 307 -49.47 17.25 -27.92
C VAL A 307 -50.93 17.28 -27.60
N GLU A 308 -51.33 17.94 -26.51
CA GLU A 308 -52.74 18.14 -26.14
C GLU A 308 -53.49 18.91 -27.24
N GLN A 309 -52.88 19.93 -27.82
CA GLN A 309 -53.49 20.68 -28.90
C GLN A 309 -53.65 19.82 -30.16
N THR A 310 -52.61 19.02 -30.51
CA THR A 310 -52.70 18.08 -31.63
C THR A 310 -53.80 17.03 -31.46
N LEU A 311 -53.99 16.56 -30.22
CA LEU A 311 -55.09 15.64 -29.88
C LEU A 311 -56.44 16.33 -30.08
N LYS A 312 -56.64 17.52 -29.55
CA LYS A 312 -57.88 18.29 -29.71
C LYS A 312 -58.21 18.54 -31.21
N ASP A 313 -57.22 18.91 -31.98
CA ASP A 313 -57.37 19.13 -33.42
C ASP A 313 -57.75 17.83 -34.16
N ALA A 314 -57.21 16.68 -33.75
CA ALA A 314 -57.56 15.38 -34.31
C ALA A 314 -58.99 14.96 -33.92
N GLU A 315 -59.36 15.15 -32.65
CA GLU A 315 -60.72 14.89 -32.16
C GLU A 315 -61.76 15.77 -32.90
N GLU A 316 -61.45 17.04 -33.12
CA GLU A 316 -62.35 17.95 -33.86
C GLU A 316 -62.48 17.52 -35.33
N ARG A 317 -61.39 17.10 -36.00
CA ARG A 317 -61.44 16.54 -37.37
C ARG A 317 -62.32 15.27 -37.40
N TYR A 318 -62.18 14.38 -36.45
CA TYR A 318 -62.98 13.16 -36.32
C TYR A 318 -64.47 13.47 -36.08
N ALA A 319 -64.80 14.41 -35.21
CA ALA A 319 -66.16 14.86 -34.97
C ALA A 319 -66.82 15.46 -36.22
N LYS A 320 -66.10 16.31 -36.96
CA LYS A 320 -66.56 16.87 -38.25
C LYS A 320 -66.80 15.77 -39.31
N PHE A 321 -65.92 14.80 -39.40
CA PHE A 321 -66.07 13.65 -40.31
C PHE A 321 -67.31 12.83 -39.95
N ARG A 322 -67.51 12.49 -38.69
CA ARG A 322 -68.65 11.72 -38.16
C ARG A 322 -70.01 12.44 -38.42
N ALA A 323 -70.05 13.77 -38.24
CA ALA A 323 -71.23 14.57 -38.51
C ALA A 323 -71.60 14.59 -40.00
N ARG A 324 -70.64 14.53 -40.91
CA ARG A 324 -70.81 14.53 -42.35
C ARG A 324 -71.32 13.17 -42.89
N THR A 325 -70.79 12.07 -42.37
CA THR A 325 -70.91 10.72 -42.95
C THR A 325 -72.04 9.89 -42.29
N ARG A 326 -72.65 10.35 -41.22
CA ARG A 326 -73.80 9.79 -40.43
C ARG A 326 -73.66 8.40 -39.85
N THR A 327 -72.79 7.51 -40.37
CA THR A 327 -72.48 6.21 -39.79
C THR A 327 -71.17 5.67 -40.41
N VAL A 328 -70.09 5.48 -39.61
CA VAL A 328 -68.98 4.66 -40.01
C VAL A 328 -68.93 3.52 -39.00
N ASP A 329 -69.55 2.41 -39.35
CA ASP A 329 -69.32 1.14 -38.67
C ASP A 329 -68.11 0.50 -39.41
N LEU A 330 -66.95 0.58 -38.84
CA LEU A 330 -65.75 -0.07 -39.36
C LEU A 330 -65.94 -1.57 -39.27
N ASP A 331 -65.79 -2.24 -40.41
CA ASP A 331 -65.73 -3.69 -40.48
C ASP A 331 -64.58 -4.22 -39.57
N GLU A 332 -64.71 -5.47 -39.11
CA GLU A 332 -63.73 -6.13 -38.26
C GLU A 332 -62.26 -6.05 -38.84
N GLN A 333 -62.14 -6.13 -40.16
CA GLN A 333 -60.85 -5.97 -40.86
C GLN A 333 -60.31 -4.55 -40.74
N GLY A 334 -61.16 -3.53 -40.85
CA GLY A 334 -60.77 -2.14 -40.63
C GLY A 334 -60.31 -1.85 -39.20
N LYS A 335 -60.98 -2.44 -38.20
CA LYS A 335 -60.54 -2.32 -36.78
C LYS A 335 -59.19 -2.97 -36.53
N LEU A 336 -58.94 -4.13 -37.15
CA LEU A 336 -57.67 -4.84 -37.02
C LEU A 336 -56.52 -4.05 -37.70
N LEU A 337 -56.76 -3.54 -38.90
CA LEU A 337 -55.77 -2.70 -39.62
C LEU A 337 -55.46 -1.43 -38.83
N LEU A 338 -56.47 -0.75 -38.30
CA LEU A 338 -56.30 0.44 -37.48
C LEU A 338 -55.44 0.12 -36.24
N GLY A 339 -55.70 -1.01 -35.55
CA GLY A 339 -54.92 -1.41 -34.39
C GLY A 339 -53.44 -1.61 -34.73
N GLN A 340 -53.14 -2.28 -35.85
CA GLN A 340 -51.78 -2.52 -36.30
C GLN A 340 -51.08 -1.22 -36.72
N GLU A 341 -51.78 -0.32 -37.41
CA GLU A 341 -51.23 0.95 -37.87
C GLU A 341 -50.96 1.90 -36.72
N VAL A 342 -51.87 2.00 -35.77
CA VAL A 342 -51.66 2.79 -34.54
C VAL A 342 -50.45 2.28 -33.73
N ASP A 343 -50.29 0.96 -33.56
CA ASP A 343 -49.15 0.38 -32.86
C ASP A 343 -47.84 0.72 -33.55
N ILE A 344 -47.78 0.64 -34.88
CA ILE A 344 -46.59 0.99 -35.67
C ILE A 344 -46.28 2.49 -35.57
N ASP A 345 -47.29 3.35 -35.78
CA ASP A 345 -47.09 4.80 -35.77
C ASP A 345 -46.68 5.30 -34.37
N THR A 346 -47.26 4.75 -33.30
CA THR A 346 -46.90 5.07 -31.91
C THR A 346 -45.42 4.68 -31.66
N ARG A 347 -45.03 3.46 -32.04
CA ARG A 347 -43.63 3.03 -31.91
C ARG A 347 -42.65 3.88 -32.73
N MET A 348 -43.04 4.25 -33.95
CA MET A 348 -42.23 5.15 -34.78
C MET A 348 -42.05 6.54 -34.17
N LEU A 349 -43.11 7.09 -33.55
CA LEU A 349 -43.01 8.37 -32.82
C LEU A 349 -42.11 8.28 -31.63
N GLU A 350 -42.24 7.22 -30.80
CA GLU A 350 -41.35 6.98 -29.67
C GLU A 350 -39.87 6.86 -30.09
N LEU A 351 -39.61 6.09 -31.17
CA LEU A 351 -38.26 5.92 -31.68
C LEU A 351 -37.70 7.22 -32.28
N LYS A 352 -38.51 8.04 -32.97
CA LYS A 352 -38.10 9.37 -33.47
C LYS A 352 -37.73 10.31 -32.31
N GLN A 353 -38.50 10.31 -31.24
CA GLN A 353 -38.20 11.11 -30.05
C GLN A 353 -36.87 10.69 -29.41
N LYS A 354 -36.65 9.37 -29.26
CA LYS A 354 -35.37 8.82 -28.78
C LYS A 354 -34.21 9.14 -29.70
N ARG A 355 -34.44 9.18 -31.02
CA ARG A 355 -33.42 9.61 -32.00
C ARG A 355 -32.96 11.05 -31.76
N VAL A 356 -33.90 11.95 -31.50
CA VAL A 356 -33.59 13.35 -31.17
C VAL A 356 -32.75 13.46 -29.92
N ASP A 357 -33.10 12.69 -28.88
CA ASP A 357 -32.35 12.65 -27.62
C ASP A 357 -30.93 12.08 -27.80
N LEU A 358 -30.78 11.03 -28.64
CA LEU A 358 -29.47 10.44 -28.92
C LEU A 358 -28.58 11.36 -29.74
N ILE A 359 -29.12 12.05 -30.74
CA ILE A 359 -28.35 13.02 -31.56
C ILE A 359 -27.88 14.22 -30.74
N ALA A 360 -28.63 14.61 -29.73
CA ALA A 360 -28.20 15.65 -28.78
C ALA A 360 -26.96 15.24 -27.96
N ARG A 361 -26.69 13.94 -27.82
CA ARG A 361 -25.59 13.38 -27.02
C ARG A 361 -24.48 12.74 -27.86
N PHE A 362 -24.79 12.22 -29.04
CA PHE A 362 -23.88 11.46 -29.90
C PHE A 362 -23.92 11.98 -31.34
N ALA A 363 -22.82 11.83 -32.08
CA ALA A 363 -22.78 12.15 -33.50
C ALA A 363 -23.65 11.18 -34.32
N ASP A 364 -24.14 11.64 -35.51
CA ASP A 364 -25.01 10.85 -36.39
C ASP A 364 -24.43 9.50 -36.84
N GLY A 365 -23.10 9.34 -36.83
CA GLY A 365 -22.42 8.08 -37.14
C GLY A 365 -22.32 7.07 -36.00
N HIS A 366 -22.85 7.38 -34.83
CA HIS A 366 -22.74 6.48 -33.67
C HIS A 366 -23.55 5.20 -33.89
N PRO A 367 -23.04 3.99 -33.51
CA PRO A 367 -23.72 2.70 -33.72
C PRO A 367 -25.16 2.65 -33.15
N ALA A 368 -25.40 3.32 -32.02
CA ALA A 368 -26.73 3.39 -31.40
C ALA A 368 -27.74 4.18 -32.26
N VAL A 369 -27.29 5.27 -32.93
CA VAL A 369 -28.12 6.05 -33.84
C VAL A 369 -28.41 5.24 -35.10
N GLN A 370 -27.40 4.54 -35.66
CA GLN A 370 -27.56 3.66 -36.81
C GLN A 370 -28.52 2.49 -36.57
N ALA A 371 -28.42 1.85 -35.38
CA ALA A 371 -29.34 0.77 -35.01
C ALA A 371 -30.80 1.29 -34.89
N LEU A 372 -30.98 2.49 -34.35
CA LEU A 372 -32.29 3.12 -34.24
C LEU A 372 -32.86 3.49 -35.63
N ASP A 373 -32.02 4.02 -36.52
CA ASP A 373 -32.40 4.34 -37.90
C ASP A 373 -32.77 3.07 -38.69
N ALA A 374 -32.11 1.94 -38.46
CA ALA A 374 -32.48 0.64 -39.05
C ALA A 374 -33.85 0.18 -38.59
N ASN A 375 -34.14 0.28 -37.28
CA ASN A 375 -35.44 -0.05 -36.72
C ASN A 375 -36.57 0.85 -37.25
N LEU A 376 -36.29 2.15 -37.38
CA LEU A 376 -37.21 3.11 -37.99
C LEU A 376 -37.50 2.77 -39.45
N ALA A 377 -36.50 2.35 -40.22
CA ALA A 377 -36.65 1.94 -41.61
C ALA A 377 -37.48 0.66 -41.73
N GLU A 378 -37.28 -0.34 -40.83
CA GLU A 378 -38.12 -1.55 -40.80
C GLU A 378 -39.58 -1.23 -40.51
N LEU A 379 -39.85 -0.41 -39.49
CA LEU A 379 -41.24 -0.01 -39.15
C LEU A 379 -41.86 0.82 -40.28
N ALA A 380 -41.08 1.70 -40.94
CA ALA A 380 -41.56 2.43 -42.13
C ALA A 380 -41.96 1.50 -43.27
N GLY A 381 -41.20 0.40 -43.48
CA GLY A 381 -41.56 -0.65 -44.44
C GLY A 381 -42.90 -1.33 -44.11
N LYS A 382 -43.09 -1.70 -42.82
CA LYS A 382 -44.36 -2.30 -42.36
C LYS A 382 -45.53 -1.32 -42.47
N ALA A 383 -45.32 -0.05 -42.16
CA ALA A 383 -46.33 0.99 -42.32
C ALA A 383 -46.74 1.17 -43.81
N ALA A 384 -45.74 1.14 -44.73
CA ALA A 384 -46.03 1.21 -46.16
C ALA A 384 -46.86 0.02 -46.66
N GLU A 385 -46.60 -1.20 -46.17
CA GLU A 385 -47.40 -2.40 -46.48
C GLU A 385 -48.83 -2.28 -45.99
N LEU A 386 -49.04 -1.79 -44.77
CA LEU A 386 -50.37 -1.56 -44.24
C LEU A 386 -51.13 -0.50 -45.05
N ARG A 387 -50.49 0.62 -45.38
CA ARG A 387 -51.09 1.66 -46.25
C ARG A 387 -51.44 1.12 -47.63
N ALA A 388 -50.66 0.20 -48.19
CA ALA A 388 -50.98 -0.46 -49.46
C ALA A 388 -52.20 -1.36 -49.34
N ARG A 389 -52.47 -1.94 -48.19
CA ARG A 389 -53.73 -2.69 -47.90
C ARG A 389 -54.88 -1.73 -47.67
N GLU A 390 -54.68 -0.63 -46.96
CA GLU A 390 -55.67 0.44 -46.72
C GLU A 390 -56.14 1.07 -48.06
N ALA A 391 -55.23 1.24 -49.03
CA ALA A 391 -55.52 1.78 -50.35
C ALA A 391 -56.55 0.96 -51.17
N ARG A 392 -56.85 -0.25 -50.76
CA ARG A 392 -57.87 -1.12 -51.37
C ARG A 392 -59.29 -0.93 -50.80
N LEU A 393 -59.39 -0.14 -49.70
CA LEU A 393 -60.69 0.17 -49.08
C LEU A 393 -61.43 1.29 -49.80
N PRO A 394 -62.78 1.41 -49.69
CA PRO A 394 -63.58 2.52 -50.17
C PRO A 394 -63.06 3.87 -49.63
N ASP A 395 -63.16 4.96 -50.42
CA ASP A 395 -62.60 6.27 -50.07
C ASP A 395 -63.12 6.82 -48.73
N THR A 396 -64.43 6.59 -48.42
CA THR A 396 -65.05 7.00 -47.13
C THR A 396 -64.53 6.22 -45.94
N GLU A 397 -64.27 4.94 -46.10
CA GLU A 397 -63.71 4.10 -45.03
C GLU A 397 -62.22 4.47 -44.78
N ARG A 398 -61.45 4.73 -45.83
CA ARG A 398 -60.08 5.17 -45.80
C ARG A 398 -59.94 6.52 -45.09
N GLU A 399 -60.77 7.50 -45.43
CA GLU A 399 -60.77 8.81 -44.75
C GLU A 399 -61.14 8.64 -43.25
N GLY A 400 -62.13 7.78 -42.96
CA GLY A 400 -62.52 7.47 -41.57
C GLY A 400 -61.43 6.81 -40.75
N LEU A 401 -60.74 5.83 -41.35
CA LEU A 401 -59.61 5.17 -40.70
C LEU A 401 -58.46 6.16 -40.43
N ALA A 402 -58.11 7.00 -41.36
CA ALA A 402 -57.02 7.99 -41.22
C ALA A 402 -57.30 8.96 -40.06
N VAL A 403 -58.52 9.52 -39.99
CA VAL A 403 -58.88 10.47 -38.91
C VAL A 403 -59.01 9.79 -37.57
N LEU A 404 -59.51 8.55 -37.50
CA LEU A 404 -59.60 7.79 -36.27
C LEU A 404 -58.22 7.35 -35.77
N ARG A 405 -57.32 6.98 -36.70
CA ARG A 405 -55.93 6.70 -36.39
C ARG A 405 -55.24 7.91 -35.74
N ASP A 406 -55.40 9.09 -36.32
CA ASP A 406 -54.80 10.33 -35.80
C ASP A 406 -55.27 10.59 -34.35
N VAL A 407 -56.55 10.38 -34.04
CA VAL A 407 -57.07 10.52 -32.68
C VAL A 407 -56.43 9.49 -31.77
N ARG A 408 -56.37 8.22 -32.19
CA ARG A 408 -55.90 7.13 -31.34
C ARG A 408 -54.40 7.25 -31.05
N VAL A 409 -53.58 7.54 -32.05
CA VAL A 409 -52.13 7.77 -31.90
C VAL A 409 -51.86 8.93 -30.92
N ASN A 410 -52.55 10.07 -31.12
CA ASN A 410 -52.34 11.22 -30.24
C ASN A 410 -52.85 10.98 -28.81
N THR A 411 -53.93 10.18 -28.65
CA THR A 411 -54.40 9.78 -27.32
C THR A 411 -53.42 8.89 -26.61
N GLU A 412 -52.85 7.89 -27.29
CA GLU A 412 -51.85 7.00 -26.73
C GLU A 412 -50.57 7.78 -26.39
N LEU A 413 -50.09 8.67 -27.29
CA LEU A 413 -48.95 9.52 -27.03
C LEU A 413 -49.16 10.43 -25.80
N TYR A 414 -50.31 11.12 -25.72
CA TYR A 414 -50.62 11.98 -24.57
C TYR A 414 -50.72 11.18 -23.26
N THR A 415 -51.32 9.99 -23.30
CA THR A 415 -51.42 9.12 -22.13
C THR A 415 -50.06 8.62 -21.66
N ASN A 416 -49.19 8.24 -22.61
CA ASN A 416 -47.83 7.81 -22.30
C ASN A 416 -46.99 8.95 -21.68
N LEU A 417 -47.09 10.16 -22.23
CA LEU A 417 -46.46 11.34 -21.67
C LEU A 417 -46.96 11.67 -20.27
N LEU A 418 -48.29 11.56 -20.05
CA LEU A 418 -48.90 11.80 -18.74
C LEU A 418 -48.42 10.77 -17.71
N ASN A 419 -48.38 9.48 -18.08
CA ASN A 419 -47.85 8.42 -17.22
C ASN A 419 -46.35 8.66 -16.89
N THR A 420 -45.57 9.04 -17.88
CA THR A 420 -44.14 9.39 -17.67
C THR A 420 -44.02 10.58 -16.74
N ALA A 421 -44.81 11.64 -16.92
CA ALA A 421 -44.83 12.80 -16.03
C ALA A 421 -45.18 12.44 -14.59
N GLN A 422 -46.16 11.54 -14.41
CA GLN A 422 -46.50 11.03 -13.07
C GLN A 422 -45.37 10.22 -12.45
N GLN A 423 -44.72 9.33 -13.21
CA GLN A 423 -43.58 8.54 -12.74
C GLN A 423 -42.42 9.46 -12.33
N LEU A 424 -42.08 10.47 -13.15
CA LEU A 424 -41.04 11.44 -12.82
C LEU A 424 -41.39 12.31 -11.61
N ASN A 425 -42.70 12.66 -11.44
CA ASN A 425 -43.11 13.40 -10.27
C ASN A 425 -43.00 12.55 -8.98
N ILE A 426 -43.30 11.26 -9.06
CA ILE A 426 -43.08 10.30 -7.97
C ILE A 426 -41.58 10.18 -7.70
N ALA A 427 -40.75 10.03 -8.73
CA ALA A 427 -39.29 9.95 -8.59
C ALA A 427 -38.67 11.21 -7.97
N LYS A 428 -39.16 12.41 -8.35
CA LYS A 428 -38.78 13.69 -7.77
C LYS A 428 -39.11 13.80 -6.28
N GLN A 429 -40.31 13.28 -5.88
CA GLN A 429 -40.78 13.35 -4.50
C GLN A 429 -40.30 12.20 -3.64
N SER A 430 -39.92 11.07 -4.26
CA SER A 430 -39.44 9.91 -3.53
C SER A 430 -38.02 10.13 -3.02
N GLU A 431 -37.82 9.88 -1.74
CA GLU A 431 -36.47 9.87 -1.13
C GLU A 431 -35.66 8.61 -1.51
N ILE A 432 -36.16 7.78 -2.41
CA ILE A 432 -35.58 6.51 -2.79
C ILE A 432 -34.63 6.75 -3.96
N GLY A 433 -33.34 6.76 -3.66
CA GLY A 433 -32.29 6.73 -4.69
C GLY A 433 -32.10 5.33 -5.28
N ASN A 434 -31.32 5.27 -6.35
CA ASN A 434 -30.86 4.01 -6.96
C ASN A 434 -29.84 3.27 -6.08
N VAL A 435 -29.28 3.96 -5.11
CA VAL A 435 -28.22 3.50 -4.23
C VAL A 435 -28.72 3.44 -2.80
N ARG A 436 -28.44 2.34 -2.13
CA ARG A 436 -28.70 2.19 -0.70
C ARG A 436 -27.52 1.56 0.03
N ALA A 437 -27.24 2.02 1.24
CA ALA A 437 -26.33 1.33 2.14
C ALA A 437 -27.00 0.04 2.65
N VAL A 438 -26.39 -1.11 2.40
CA VAL A 438 -26.86 -2.42 2.89
C VAL A 438 -26.29 -2.66 4.26
N ASP A 439 -24.94 -2.51 4.39
CA ASP A 439 -24.25 -2.65 5.66
C ASP A 439 -23.61 -1.32 6.04
N GLN A 440 -23.87 -0.87 7.25
CA GLN A 440 -23.21 0.31 7.81
C GLN A 440 -21.86 -0.06 8.39
N PRO A 441 -20.87 0.88 8.40
CA PRO A 441 -19.55 0.65 8.98
C PRO A 441 -19.63 0.26 10.46
N VAL A 442 -19.06 -0.90 10.80
CA VAL A 442 -19.02 -1.44 12.16
C VAL A 442 -17.61 -1.28 12.74
N LEU A 443 -17.51 -1.07 14.06
CA LEU A 443 -16.22 -0.97 14.74
C LEU A 443 -15.41 -2.28 14.61
N PRO A 444 -14.21 -2.24 14.04
CA PRO A 444 -13.38 -3.43 13.88
C PRO A 444 -12.84 -3.92 15.24
N VAL A 445 -12.94 -5.23 15.47
CA VAL A 445 -12.48 -5.86 16.71
C VAL A 445 -10.99 -6.19 16.67
N LYS A 446 -10.47 -6.58 15.47
CA LYS A 446 -9.09 -7.04 15.30
C LYS A 446 -8.36 -6.16 14.27
N PRO A 447 -7.07 -5.86 14.51
CA PRO A 447 -6.26 -5.18 13.51
C PRO A 447 -5.94 -6.11 12.33
N VAL A 448 -5.86 -5.54 11.12
CA VAL A 448 -5.52 -6.25 9.87
C VAL A 448 -4.01 -6.30 9.66
N LYS A 449 -3.29 -5.25 10.08
CA LYS A 449 -1.83 -5.13 9.97
C LYS A 449 -1.23 -4.70 11.32
N PRO A 450 0.03 -5.09 11.63
CA PRO A 450 0.78 -6.16 10.99
C PRO A 450 0.20 -7.54 11.31
N LYS A 451 0.33 -8.49 10.38
CA LYS A 451 0.03 -9.91 10.64
C LYS A 451 1.15 -10.47 11.53
N ARG A 452 1.01 -10.31 12.85
CA ARG A 452 2.07 -10.60 13.85
C ARG A 452 2.72 -11.96 13.66
N LEU A 453 1.92 -12.99 13.46
CA LEU A 453 2.41 -14.35 13.28
C LEU A 453 3.27 -14.50 12.02
N LEU A 454 2.88 -13.83 10.92
CA LEU A 454 3.63 -13.82 9.68
C LEU A 454 4.97 -13.08 9.83
N VAL A 455 4.97 -11.92 10.51
CA VAL A 455 6.20 -11.15 10.77
C VAL A 455 7.19 -11.97 11.63
N ILE A 456 6.70 -12.65 12.68
CA ILE A 456 7.52 -13.48 13.54
C ILE A 456 8.08 -14.68 12.77
N ALA A 457 7.25 -15.36 11.97
CA ALA A 457 7.71 -16.49 11.14
C ALA A 457 8.74 -16.05 10.10
N LEU A 458 8.49 -14.93 9.41
CA LEU A 458 9.41 -14.39 8.40
C LEU A 458 10.73 -13.96 9.03
N SER A 459 10.72 -13.30 10.20
CA SER A 459 11.94 -12.89 10.90
C SER A 459 12.77 -14.09 11.36
N LEU A 460 12.12 -15.17 11.75
CA LEU A 460 12.82 -16.42 12.11
C LEU A 460 13.49 -17.05 10.87
N CYS A 461 12.77 -17.17 9.75
CA CYS A 461 13.33 -17.71 8.51
C CYS A 461 14.50 -16.87 7.98
N VAL A 462 14.33 -15.54 7.93
CA VAL A 462 15.40 -14.62 7.50
C VAL A 462 16.58 -14.67 8.47
N GLY A 463 16.31 -14.73 9.78
CA GLY A 463 17.35 -14.84 10.81
C GLY A 463 18.18 -16.12 10.65
N ILE A 464 17.56 -17.26 10.41
CA ILE A 464 18.25 -18.54 10.15
C ILE A 464 19.05 -18.44 8.84
N ALA A 465 18.47 -17.94 7.77
CA ALA A 465 19.14 -17.80 6.48
C ALA A 465 20.40 -16.92 6.57
N LEU A 466 20.29 -15.73 7.19
CA LEU A 466 21.43 -14.84 7.42
C LEU A 466 22.44 -15.44 8.39
N GLY A 467 21.97 -16.13 9.42
CA GLY A 467 22.83 -16.82 10.38
C GLY A 467 23.69 -17.88 9.72
N VAL A 468 23.12 -18.68 8.81
CA VAL A 468 23.82 -19.71 8.03
C VAL A 468 24.76 -19.06 6.99
N ALA A 469 24.34 -17.99 6.33
CA ALA A 469 25.17 -17.31 5.32
C ALA A 469 26.42 -16.62 5.92
N ALA A 470 26.34 -16.13 7.15
CA ALA A 470 27.39 -15.35 7.79
C ALA A 470 28.73 -16.10 7.94
N PRO A 471 28.82 -17.39 8.38
CA PRO A 471 30.07 -18.14 8.40
C PRO A 471 30.74 -18.26 7.02
N PHE A 472 29.93 -18.43 5.96
CA PHE A 472 30.47 -18.53 4.58
C PHE A 472 31.01 -17.17 4.10
N ALA A 473 30.28 -16.10 4.33
CA ALA A 473 30.74 -14.74 4.01
C ALA A 473 32.02 -14.40 4.78
N GLN A 474 32.11 -14.77 6.06
CA GLN A 474 33.30 -14.57 6.85
C GLN A 474 34.51 -15.39 6.34
N ARG A 475 34.26 -16.62 5.84
CA ARG A 475 35.31 -17.46 5.25
C ARG A 475 35.80 -16.88 3.92
N ALA A 476 34.88 -16.36 3.08
CA ALA A 476 35.23 -15.75 1.81
C ALA A 476 36.10 -14.47 1.97
N VAL A 477 35.83 -13.67 3.01
CA VAL A 477 36.57 -12.42 3.26
C VAL A 477 37.89 -12.65 4.01
N TRP A 478 37.92 -13.64 4.91
CA TRP A 478 39.08 -13.87 5.79
C TRP A 478 39.65 -15.27 5.62
N GLY A 479 39.81 -15.69 4.35
CA GLY A 479 40.28 -17.02 3.96
C GLY A 479 41.49 -17.46 4.76
N ARG A 480 41.33 -18.44 5.66
CA ARG A 480 42.40 -19.14 6.35
C ARG A 480 42.52 -20.53 5.75
N VAL A 481 43.74 -20.95 5.49
CA VAL A 481 44.01 -22.32 5.06
C VAL A 481 43.72 -23.25 6.25
N GLU A 482 42.72 -24.11 6.14
CA GLU A 482 42.31 -25.01 7.22
C GLU A 482 42.81 -26.47 6.99
N HIS A 483 43.12 -26.85 5.74
CA HIS A 483 43.54 -28.21 5.39
C HIS A 483 44.86 -28.20 4.65
N SER A 484 45.81 -29.00 5.09
CA SER A 484 47.13 -29.17 4.49
C SER A 484 47.09 -29.79 3.08
N GLU A 485 46.11 -30.65 2.83
CA GLU A 485 45.93 -31.35 1.53
C GLU A 485 45.67 -30.36 0.37
N HIS A 486 44.92 -29.30 0.60
CA HIS A 486 44.69 -28.27 -0.42
C HIS A 486 45.98 -27.47 -0.76
N LEU A 487 46.87 -27.26 0.24
CA LEU A 487 48.15 -26.63 0.00
C LEU A 487 49.10 -27.53 -0.81
N GLU A 488 49.14 -28.83 -0.52
CA GLU A 488 49.94 -29.79 -1.28
C GLU A 488 49.50 -29.85 -2.73
N GLN A 489 48.19 -29.94 -2.97
CA GLN A 489 47.62 -29.97 -4.32
C GLN A 489 47.84 -28.66 -5.08
N ALA A 490 47.67 -27.50 -4.41
CA ALA A 490 47.81 -26.20 -5.05
C ALA A 490 49.25 -25.81 -5.36
N LEU A 491 50.21 -26.20 -4.51
CA LEU A 491 51.60 -25.79 -4.63
C LEU A 491 52.52 -26.90 -5.18
N GLY A 492 52.06 -28.15 -5.25
CA GLY A 492 52.85 -29.31 -5.68
C GLY A 492 54.01 -29.62 -4.72
N VAL A 493 53.94 -29.15 -3.46
CA VAL A 493 55.00 -29.30 -2.46
C VAL A 493 54.44 -30.02 -1.24
N PRO A 494 55.13 -31.09 -0.73
CA PRO A 494 54.62 -31.84 0.42
C PRO A 494 54.62 -31.00 1.71
N VAL A 495 53.58 -31.19 2.53
CA VAL A 495 53.49 -30.58 3.87
C VAL A 495 54.12 -31.49 4.91
N TYR A 496 55.30 -31.18 5.38
CA TYR A 496 56.04 -31.99 6.34
C TYR A 496 55.50 -31.98 7.76
N ALA A 497 54.89 -30.89 8.20
CA ALA A 497 54.24 -30.79 9.50
C ALA A 497 53.28 -29.61 9.59
N VAL A 498 52.21 -29.79 10.37
CA VAL A 498 51.31 -28.71 10.76
C VAL A 498 51.60 -28.37 12.22
N VAL A 499 52.09 -27.14 12.46
CA VAL A 499 52.45 -26.67 13.79
C VAL A 499 51.31 -25.85 14.38
N PRO A 500 50.56 -26.36 15.37
CA PRO A 500 49.44 -25.64 15.94
C PRO A 500 49.91 -24.44 16.76
N HIS A 501 49.01 -23.47 16.94
CA HIS A 501 49.31 -22.28 17.73
C HIS A 501 49.28 -22.56 19.24
N SER A 502 50.44 -22.46 19.94
CA SER A 502 50.53 -22.68 21.37
C SER A 502 49.94 -21.51 22.19
N ARG A 503 49.07 -21.87 23.16
CA ARG A 503 48.55 -20.92 24.15
C ARG A 503 49.64 -20.61 25.22
N GLU A 504 50.47 -21.58 25.52
CA GLU A 504 51.54 -21.44 26.51
C GLU A 504 52.65 -20.53 26.02
N GLN A 505 52.99 -20.59 24.73
CA GLN A 505 53.90 -19.62 24.12
C GLN A 505 53.42 -18.17 24.26
N ARG A 506 52.10 -17.96 24.10
CA ARG A 506 51.53 -16.61 24.33
C ARG A 506 51.64 -16.17 25.80
N ARG A 507 51.53 -17.08 26.72
CA ARG A 507 51.74 -16.81 28.15
C ARG A 507 53.22 -16.47 28.45
N LEU A 508 54.16 -17.25 27.90
CA LEU A 508 55.56 -17.00 28.03
C LEU A 508 55.97 -15.61 27.45
N VAL A 509 55.51 -15.26 26.26
CA VAL A 509 55.77 -13.94 25.66
C VAL A 509 55.16 -12.80 26.50
N ARG A 510 53.98 -12.97 27.09
CA ARG A 510 53.38 -11.95 27.97
C ARG A 510 54.12 -11.85 29.33
N SER A 511 54.61 -12.94 29.87
CA SER A 511 55.40 -12.93 31.12
C SER A 511 56.77 -12.24 30.90
N GLN A 512 57.36 -12.42 29.72
CA GLN A 512 58.59 -11.78 29.28
C GLN A 512 58.48 -10.23 29.25
N GLN A 513 57.34 -9.72 28.81
CA GLN A 513 57.08 -8.28 28.81
C GLN A 513 57.03 -7.65 30.21
N ARG A 514 56.86 -8.49 31.24
CA ARG A 514 56.76 -8.10 32.68
C ARG A 514 58.02 -8.38 33.49
N ALA A 515 58.84 -9.38 33.09
CA ALA A 515 60.03 -9.78 33.81
C ALA A 515 61.20 -9.98 32.80
N ALA A 516 62.12 -9.08 32.73
CA ALA A 516 63.15 -8.92 31.66
C ALA A 516 64.27 -9.98 31.63
N GLN A 517 64.13 -11.21 32.13
CA GLN A 517 65.23 -12.19 32.18
C GLN A 517 64.76 -13.64 31.97
N GLY A 518 65.42 -14.35 31.05
CA GLY A 518 65.36 -15.81 30.85
C GLY A 518 65.16 -16.25 29.41
N PRO A 519 65.64 -17.43 29.02
CA PRO A 519 65.33 -18.01 27.72
C PRO A 519 63.84 -18.37 27.65
N HIS A 520 63.20 -18.22 26.46
CA HIS A 520 61.78 -18.45 26.29
C HIS A 520 61.51 -19.36 25.08
N VAL A 521 62.26 -20.42 25.00
CA VAL A 521 62.06 -21.47 23.99
C VAL A 521 61.07 -22.48 24.52
N LEU A 522 59.92 -22.59 23.90
CA LEU A 522 58.83 -23.47 24.34
C LEU A 522 59.30 -24.92 24.50
N ALA A 523 60.13 -25.40 23.62
CA ALA A 523 60.68 -26.76 23.64
C ALA A 523 61.53 -27.04 24.88
N SER A 524 62.11 -26.01 25.52
CA SER A 524 62.89 -26.14 26.74
C SER A 524 62.09 -25.92 28.02
N GLU A 525 61.12 -24.98 27.98
CA GLU A 525 60.30 -24.59 29.13
C GLU A 525 59.11 -25.54 29.37
N ILE A 526 58.44 -25.96 28.26
CA ILE A 526 57.25 -26.82 28.33
C ILE A 526 57.38 -27.91 27.26
N PRO A 527 58.19 -28.92 27.50
CA PRO A 527 58.45 -29.98 26.52
C PRO A 527 57.25 -30.82 26.13
N GLU A 528 56.18 -30.79 26.92
CA GLU A 528 54.95 -31.58 26.72
C GLU A 528 53.87 -30.83 25.93
N ASP A 529 54.12 -29.60 25.43
CA ASP A 529 53.16 -28.85 24.62
C ASP A 529 52.98 -29.53 23.24
N VAL A 530 51.72 -29.65 22.82
CA VAL A 530 51.34 -30.25 21.52
C VAL A 530 52.10 -29.62 20.33
N THR A 531 52.40 -28.33 20.44
CA THR A 531 53.19 -27.59 19.44
C THR A 531 54.61 -28.10 19.38
N VAL A 532 55.21 -28.44 20.54
CA VAL A 532 56.54 -29.02 20.62
C VAL A 532 56.59 -30.42 20.01
N ASP A 533 55.54 -31.24 20.22
CA ASP A 533 55.45 -32.57 19.60
C ASP A 533 55.35 -32.46 18.06
N ALA A 534 54.57 -31.48 17.55
CA ALA A 534 54.53 -31.22 16.10
C ALA A 534 55.91 -30.82 15.53
N ILE A 535 56.68 -29.99 16.29
CA ILE A 535 58.04 -29.61 15.88
C ILE A 535 59.03 -30.79 16.02
N ARG A 536 58.84 -31.72 16.99
CA ARG A 536 59.62 -32.96 17.09
C ARG A 536 59.41 -33.86 15.88
N SER A 537 58.15 -33.99 15.44
CA SER A 537 57.80 -34.70 14.24
C SER A 537 58.48 -34.10 13.02
N LEU A 538 58.42 -32.75 12.86
CA LEU A 538 59.09 -32.04 11.80
C LEU A 538 60.61 -32.27 11.87
N ARG A 539 61.26 -32.22 13.04
CA ARG A 539 62.67 -32.53 13.23
C ARG A 539 63.00 -33.90 12.71
N THR A 540 62.21 -34.93 13.05
CA THR A 540 62.44 -36.31 12.63
C THR A 540 62.40 -36.44 11.10
N THR A 541 61.38 -35.86 10.49
CA THR A 541 61.23 -35.84 9.03
C THR A 541 62.40 -35.14 8.33
N LEU A 542 62.79 -33.94 8.84
CA LEU A 542 63.94 -33.21 8.30
C LEU A 542 65.24 -33.97 8.47
N GLN A 543 65.44 -34.68 9.58
CA GLN A 543 66.62 -35.46 9.83
C GLN A 543 66.79 -36.60 8.83
N PHE A 544 65.70 -37.25 8.43
CA PHE A 544 65.73 -38.25 7.35
C PHE A 544 66.09 -37.63 6.01
N THR A 545 65.40 -36.55 5.63
CA THR A 545 65.64 -35.85 4.36
C THR A 545 67.07 -35.33 4.24
N LEU A 546 67.62 -34.75 5.32
CA LEU A 546 68.98 -34.27 5.37
C LEU A 546 70.03 -35.38 5.28
N SER A 547 69.72 -36.58 5.83
CA SER A 547 70.58 -37.74 5.74
C SER A 547 70.69 -38.27 4.31
N GLU A 548 69.61 -38.25 3.57
CA GLU A 548 69.56 -38.70 2.19
C GLU A 548 70.27 -37.72 1.24
N THR A 549 70.09 -36.38 1.49
CA THR A 549 70.62 -35.36 0.58
C THR A 549 72.09 -34.93 0.89
N GLY A 550 72.62 -35.35 2.04
CA GLY A 550 73.98 -34.95 2.48
C GLY A 550 74.14 -33.45 2.84
N HIS A 551 73.02 -32.72 2.88
CA HIS A 551 73.07 -31.28 3.25
C HIS A 551 72.81 -31.11 4.75
N HIS A 552 73.45 -30.05 5.31
CA HIS A 552 73.36 -29.73 6.75
C HIS A 552 72.78 -28.33 7.01
N VAL A 553 72.25 -27.65 6.00
CA VAL A 553 71.76 -26.30 6.10
C VAL A 553 70.23 -26.30 5.83
N ILE A 554 69.47 -25.74 6.78
CA ILE A 554 68.03 -25.54 6.67
C ILE A 554 67.73 -24.03 6.64
N MET A 555 67.02 -23.61 5.60
CA MET A 555 66.54 -22.22 5.51
C MET A 555 65.04 -22.18 5.76
N VAL A 556 64.57 -21.30 6.65
CA VAL A 556 63.17 -21.10 6.96
C VAL A 556 62.73 -19.72 6.49
N THR A 557 61.75 -19.69 5.60
CA THR A 557 61.16 -18.45 5.07
C THR A 557 59.65 -18.46 5.18
N SER A 558 58.99 -17.31 5.00
CA SER A 558 57.54 -17.22 4.93
C SER A 558 57.07 -16.02 4.11
N PRO A 559 55.89 -16.05 3.48
CA PRO A 559 55.39 -14.97 2.66
C PRO A 559 54.91 -13.76 3.48
N GLN A 560 54.62 -13.95 4.77
CA GLN A 560 54.08 -12.89 5.63
C GLN A 560 54.93 -12.68 6.90
N PRO A 561 55.01 -11.44 7.42
CA PRO A 561 55.58 -11.18 8.74
C PRO A 561 54.74 -11.82 9.82
N ASN A 562 55.35 -12.18 10.96
CA ASN A 562 54.69 -12.82 12.10
C ASN A 562 54.07 -14.22 11.84
N ALA A 563 54.45 -14.90 10.75
CA ALA A 563 54.03 -16.26 10.46
C ALA A 563 54.62 -17.32 11.39
N GLY A 564 55.51 -16.95 12.32
CA GLY A 564 56.14 -17.86 13.30
C GLY A 564 57.52 -18.36 12.94
N LYS A 565 58.19 -17.83 11.90
CA LYS A 565 59.55 -18.23 11.48
C LYS A 565 60.53 -18.33 12.64
N SER A 566 60.74 -17.24 13.37
CA SER A 566 61.71 -17.17 14.46
C SER A 566 61.34 -18.11 15.62
N PHE A 567 60.05 -18.28 15.91
CA PHE A 567 59.57 -19.26 16.86
C PHE A 567 59.90 -20.69 16.44
N LEU A 568 59.60 -21.04 15.18
CA LEU A 568 59.89 -22.36 14.63
C LEU A 568 61.43 -22.63 14.64
N CYS A 569 62.23 -21.68 14.17
CA CYS A 569 63.68 -21.83 14.13
C CYS A 569 64.31 -22.00 15.52
N ALA A 570 63.89 -21.21 16.50
CA ALA A 570 64.40 -21.30 17.87
C ALA A 570 64.05 -22.65 18.53
N ASN A 571 62.81 -23.10 18.41
CA ASN A 571 62.39 -24.38 18.97
C ASN A 571 62.98 -25.58 18.23
N LEU A 572 63.07 -25.52 16.90
CA LEU A 572 63.70 -26.59 16.11
C LEU A 572 65.22 -26.71 16.40
N ALA A 573 65.93 -25.57 16.50
CA ALA A 573 67.35 -25.55 16.90
C ALA A 573 67.55 -26.15 18.28
N SER A 574 66.71 -25.79 19.27
CA SER A 574 66.75 -26.34 20.63
C SER A 574 66.50 -27.85 20.63
N LEU A 575 65.54 -28.34 19.82
CA LEU A 575 65.25 -29.78 19.71
C LEU A 575 66.36 -30.56 19.02
N PHE A 576 67.07 -30.02 18.02
CA PHE A 576 68.23 -30.63 17.45
C PHE A 576 69.40 -30.70 18.43
N ALA A 577 69.59 -29.61 19.21
CA ALA A 577 70.68 -29.53 20.21
C ALA A 577 70.45 -30.54 21.37
N SER A 578 69.20 -30.66 21.86
CA SER A 578 68.83 -31.63 22.90
C SER A 578 68.98 -33.07 22.42
N GLY A 579 68.92 -33.31 21.10
CA GLY A 579 69.23 -34.59 20.45
C GLY A 579 70.75 -34.85 20.23
N GLY A 580 71.63 -34.07 20.83
CA GLY A 580 73.08 -34.27 20.79
C GLY A 580 73.74 -33.70 19.50
N LYS A 581 73.05 -32.94 18.68
CA LYS A 581 73.63 -32.32 17.46
C LYS A 581 74.20 -30.92 17.81
N ARG A 582 75.31 -30.55 17.14
CA ARG A 582 75.84 -29.18 17.21
C ARG A 582 75.06 -28.32 16.21
N VAL A 583 74.36 -27.29 16.69
CA VAL A 583 73.47 -26.45 15.88
C VAL A 583 73.98 -25.00 15.93
N LEU A 584 74.11 -24.40 14.75
CA LEU A 584 74.31 -22.95 14.60
C LEU A 584 73.05 -22.33 14.05
N LEU A 585 72.43 -21.41 14.84
CA LEU A 585 71.26 -20.66 14.40
C LEU A 585 71.69 -19.29 13.94
N ILE A 586 71.43 -18.94 12.68
CA ILE A 586 71.77 -17.65 12.09
C ILE A 586 70.45 -16.89 11.86
N ASP A 587 70.30 -15.72 12.49
CA ASP A 587 69.21 -14.80 12.24
C ASP A 587 69.49 -13.96 11.01
N ALA A 588 68.92 -14.31 9.88
CA ALA A 588 69.09 -13.60 8.62
C ALA A 588 68.03 -12.51 8.39
N ASP A 589 67.15 -12.23 9.38
CA ASP A 589 66.20 -11.11 9.30
C ASP A 589 66.92 -9.79 9.64
N ILE A 590 67.62 -9.20 8.63
CA ILE A 590 68.36 -7.94 8.75
C ILE A 590 67.50 -6.71 9.09
N ARG A 591 66.12 -6.84 8.98
CA ARG A 591 65.23 -5.74 9.28
C ARG A 591 64.70 -5.79 10.73
N ARG A 592 64.46 -6.99 11.25
CA ARG A 592 63.82 -7.21 12.55
C ARG A 592 64.39 -8.41 13.29
N GLY A 593 65.70 -8.64 13.21
CA GLY A 593 66.41 -9.74 13.87
C GLY A 593 66.07 -9.78 15.37
N GLN A 594 65.37 -10.83 15.83
CA GLN A 594 64.92 -11.00 17.21
C GLN A 594 65.23 -12.40 17.76
N ALA A 595 65.93 -13.24 17.04
CA ALA A 595 66.21 -14.61 17.48
C ALA A 595 66.94 -14.66 18.81
N HIS A 596 67.86 -13.70 19.10
CA HIS A 596 68.59 -13.57 20.38
C HIS A 596 67.61 -13.48 21.58
N ARG A 597 66.46 -12.86 21.40
CA ARG A 597 65.47 -12.71 22.50
C ARG A 597 64.86 -14.05 22.94
N HIS A 598 64.71 -15.03 22.06
CA HIS A 598 64.22 -16.35 22.41
C HIS A 598 65.16 -17.09 23.35
N PHE A 599 66.43 -16.78 23.30
CA PHE A 599 67.48 -17.39 24.14
C PHE A 599 67.92 -16.51 25.33
N GLY A 600 67.22 -15.37 25.55
CA GLY A 600 67.59 -14.47 26.65
C GLY A 600 68.93 -13.79 26.50
N LEU A 601 69.44 -13.73 25.25
CA LEU A 601 70.73 -13.13 24.96
C LEU A 601 70.61 -11.61 24.69
N PRO A 602 71.56 -10.78 25.10
CA PRO A 602 71.59 -9.37 24.74
C PRO A 602 71.77 -9.23 23.23
N ALA A 603 71.19 -8.14 22.66
CA ALA A 603 71.51 -7.81 21.27
C ALA A 603 73.00 -7.55 21.12
N ALA A 604 73.66 -8.26 20.23
CA ALA A 604 75.01 -7.92 19.89
C ALA A 604 75.08 -6.56 19.18
N PRO A 605 76.10 -5.73 19.41
CA PRO A 605 76.25 -4.44 18.76
C PRO A 605 76.35 -4.53 17.25
#